data_a504fe5f52ffd3bd3cb41e99268305b5
#
_entry.id   a504fe5f52ffd3bd3cb41e99268305b5
#
_cell.length_a   1.000
_cell.length_b   1.000
_cell.length_c   1.000
_cell.angle_alpha   90.00
_cell.angle_beta   90.00
_cell.angle_gamma   90.00
#
_symmetry.space_group_name_H-M   'P 1'
#
loop_
_entity.id
_entity.type
_entity.pdbx_description
1 polymer ?
#
loop_
_entity_poly.entity_id
_entity_poly.type
_entity_poly.pdbx_seq_one_letter_code
_entity_poly.pdbx_strand_id
1 'polypeptide(L)'
;MKKIIYVLGILISSLGFAQQEIKIDIADALVIRSLEFSYEKYITVENSFGVSALFNLAAQETAFRYNENLMITPYFRHYFSTDAQWNFFGEGFVSINSGKININSTTLLKKYTDAALGVAVGTKYISKSGLIIDAYAGLGRNLFGTDSPALVPRAGLNVGWRF
;
A
#
# COMPACT_ATOMS: atom_id res chain seq x y z
N MET A 1 -27.40 -4.88 11.78
CA MET A 1 -26.98 -3.49 11.99
C MET A 1 -26.32 -3.30 13.37
N LYS A 2 -26.93 -3.70 14.51
CA LYS A 2 -26.32 -3.54 15.86
C LYS A 2 -24.94 -4.21 16.00
N LYS A 3 -24.71 -5.39 15.43
CA LYS A 3 -23.40 -6.10 15.49
C LYS A 3 -22.28 -5.35 14.78
N ILE A 4 -22.58 -4.62 13.69
CA ILE A 4 -21.59 -3.80 12.97
C ILE A 4 -21.17 -2.60 13.82
N ILE A 5 -22.09 -2.02 14.57
CA ILE A 5 -21.81 -0.89 15.47
C ILE A 5 -20.89 -1.33 16.61
N TYR A 6 -21.06 -2.54 17.17
CA TYR A 6 -20.17 -3.08 18.20
C TYR A 6 -18.75 -3.35 17.66
N VAL A 7 -18.64 -3.91 16.43
CA VAL A 7 -17.34 -4.13 15.78
C VAL A 7 -16.65 -2.80 15.48
N LEU A 8 -17.39 -1.80 15.02
CA LEU A 8 -16.88 -0.45 14.81
C LEU A 8 -16.46 0.21 16.14
N GLY A 9 -17.25 0.03 17.20
CA GLY A 9 -16.93 0.53 18.56
C GLY A 9 -15.66 -0.09 19.13
N ILE A 10 -15.44 -1.40 18.95
CA ILE A 10 -14.22 -2.09 19.37
C ILE A 10 -13.01 -1.63 18.56
N LEU A 11 -13.16 -1.41 17.26
CA LEU A 11 -12.13 -0.84 16.40
C LEU A 11 -11.74 0.59 16.82
N ILE A 12 -12.70 1.41 17.22
CA ILE A 12 -12.46 2.78 17.69
C ILE A 12 -11.85 2.80 19.10
N SER A 13 -12.24 1.91 20.00
CA SER A 13 -11.68 1.85 21.35
C SER A 13 -10.23 1.35 21.42
N SER A 14 -9.76 0.63 20.41
CA SER A 14 -8.35 0.22 20.28
C SER A 14 -7.41 1.35 19.80
N LEU A 15 -7.93 2.55 19.56
CA LEU A 15 -7.17 3.72 19.12
C LEU A 15 -6.36 4.39 20.25
N GLY A 16 -6.39 3.85 21.48
CA GLY A 16 -5.64 4.39 22.61
C GLY A 16 -4.13 4.13 22.49
N PHE A 17 -3.35 5.21 22.49
CA PHE A 17 -1.88 5.28 22.74
C PHE A 17 -0.89 4.69 21.73
N ALA A 18 -1.30 4.12 20.60
CA ALA A 18 -0.37 3.73 19.55
C ALA A 18 -0.24 4.87 18.54
N GLN A 19 0.99 5.23 18.15
CA GLN A 19 1.23 6.19 17.08
C GLN A 19 0.57 5.70 15.80
N GLN A 20 -0.16 6.60 15.14
CA GLN A 20 -0.92 6.32 13.94
C GLN A 20 -0.52 7.30 12.84
N GLU A 21 -0.57 6.85 11.62
CA GLU A 21 -0.16 7.63 10.44
C GLU A 21 -1.20 7.50 9.34
N ILE A 22 -1.49 8.62 8.69
CA ILE A 22 -2.22 8.66 7.43
C ILE A 22 -1.29 9.24 6.37
N LYS A 23 -1.20 8.57 5.22
CA LYS A 23 -0.28 8.94 4.14
C LYS A 23 -0.98 8.89 2.79
N ILE A 24 -0.49 9.67 1.86
CA ILE A 24 -0.86 9.64 0.44
C ILE A 24 0.39 9.45 -0.40
N ASP A 25 0.32 8.61 -1.43
CA ASP A 25 1.41 8.44 -2.37
C ASP A 25 1.38 9.53 -3.44
N ILE A 26 2.46 10.33 -3.46
CA ILE A 26 2.61 11.42 -4.41
C ILE A 26 3.29 10.97 -5.71
N ALA A 27 4.12 9.93 -5.67
CA ALA A 27 4.73 9.38 -6.87
C ALA A 27 3.67 8.73 -7.77
N ASP A 28 2.78 7.96 -7.19
CA ASP A 28 1.66 7.34 -7.90
C ASP A 28 0.73 8.39 -8.51
N ALA A 29 0.44 9.46 -7.78
CA ALA A 29 -0.40 10.54 -8.27
C ALA A 29 0.21 11.28 -9.47
N LEU A 30 1.52 11.54 -9.45
CA LEU A 30 2.22 12.32 -10.45
C LEU A 30 2.67 11.50 -11.68
N VAL A 31 3.10 10.24 -11.47
CA VAL A 31 3.72 9.43 -12.52
C VAL A 31 2.69 8.54 -13.21
N ILE A 32 1.85 7.86 -12.47
CA ILE A 32 0.91 6.86 -13.01
C ILE A 32 -0.56 7.28 -12.94
N ARG A 33 -0.85 8.48 -12.45
CA ARG A 33 -2.20 9.03 -12.31
C ARG A 33 -3.11 8.11 -11.49
N SER A 34 -2.58 7.52 -10.43
CA SER A 34 -3.33 6.77 -9.45
C SER A 34 -3.28 7.46 -8.09
N LEU A 35 -4.24 7.18 -7.24
CA LEU A 35 -4.27 7.64 -5.86
C LEU A 35 -4.10 6.44 -4.94
N GLU A 36 -3.07 6.46 -4.11
CA GLU A 36 -2.90 5.50 -3.02
C GLU A 36 -2.95 6.22 -1.68
N PHE A 37 -3.86 5.76 -0.83
CA PHE A 37 -3.95 6.18 0.57
C PHE A 37 -3.49 5.05 1.45
N SER A 38 -2.76 5.36 2.51
CA SER A 38 -2.35 4.36 3.49
C SER A 38 -2.58 4.83 4.91
N TYR A 39 -2.95 3.87 5.75
CA TYR A 39 -3.04 4.00 7.19
C TYR A 39 -2.07 3.02 7.83
N GLU A 40 -1.30 3.47 8.80
CA GLU A 40 -0.32 2.66 9.52
C GLU A 40 -0.42 2.90 11.01
N LYS A 41 -0.39 1.81 11.78
CA LYS A 41 -0.44 1.83 13.25
C LYS A 41 0.76 1.09 13.81
N TYR A 42 1.47 1.73 14.74
CA TYR A 42 2.57 1.10 15.44
C TYR A 42 2.05 0.16 16.53
N ILE A 43 2.59 -1.05 16.57
CA ILE A 43 2.31 -2.07 17.59
C ILE A 43 3.40 -2.00 18.66
N THR A 44 4.63 -1.79 18.24
CA THR A 44 5.81 -1.55 19.08
C THR A 44 6.61 -0.41 18.48
N VAL A 45 7.71 -0.01 19.12
CA VAL A 45 8.63 1.02 18.59
C VAL A 45 9.21 0.59 17.23
N GLU A 46 9.44 -0.70 17.03
CA GLU A 46 10.08 -1.27 15.84
C GLU A 46 9.09 -1.86 14.83
N ASN A 47 7.83 -2.08 15.22
CA ASN A 47 6.90 -2.81 14.38
C ASN A 47 5.60 -2.05 14.17
N SER A 48 5.14 -2.05 12.93
CA SER A 48 3.85 -1.48 12.57
C SER A 48 3.06 -2.40 11.65
N PHE A 49 1.77 -2.20 11.64
CA PHE A 49 0.83 -2.80 10.70
C PHE A 49 0.07 -1.71 9.98
N GLY A 50 -0.11 -1.87 8.69
CA GLY A 50 -0.83 -0.89 7.89
C GLY A 50 -1.67 -1.52 6.79
N VAL A 51 -2.44 -0.67 6.15
CA VAL A 51 -3.22 -1.01 4.96
C VAL A 51 -3.14 0.15 3.98
N SER A 52 -2.94 -0.15 2.71
CA SER A 52 -3.05 0.83 1.64
C SER A 52 -4.17 0.46 0.67
N ALA A 53 -4.74 1.46 0.03
CA ALA A 53 -5.75 1.34 -1.00
C ALA A 53 -5.35 2.21 -2.20
N LEU A 54 -5.08 1.57 -3.32
CA LEU A 54 -4.73 2.20 -4.59
C LEU A 54 -5.93 2.19 -5.52
N PHE A 55 -6.20 3.35 -6.11
CA PHE A 55 -7.25 3.59 -7.10
C PHE A 55 -6.62 4.17 -8.36
N ASN A 56 -6.68 3.44 -9.47
CA ASN A 56 -6.18 3.92 -10.74
C ASN A 56 -7.21 4.84 -11.41
N LEU A 57 -6.84 6.09 -11.63
CA LEU A 57 -7.66 7.12 -12.26
C LEU A 57 -7.34 7.30 -13.76
N ALA A 58 -6.32 6.62 -14.28
CA ALA A 58 -5.94 6.74 -15.68
C ALA A 58 -6.94 6.05 -16.59
N ALA A 59 -7.51 6.79 -17.55
CA ALA A 59 -8.49 6.28 -18.51
C ALA A 59 -7.87 5.44 -19.64
N GLN A 60 -6.56 5.57 -19.88
CA GLN A 60 -5.85 4.91 -20.98
C GLN A 60 -4.54 4.27 -20.51
N GLU A 61 -4.16 3.18 -21.19
CA GLU A 61 -2.92 2.46 -20.95
C GLU A 61 -1.72 3.31 -21.34
N THR A 62 -0.85 3.61 -20.38
CA THR A 62 0.46 4.19 -20.62
C THR A 62 1.53 3.10 -20.43
N ALA A 63 2.69 3.24 -21.07
CA ALA A 63 3.76 2.23 -21.07
C ALA A 63 4.33 1.91 -19.67
N PHE A 64 4.08 2.74 -18.67
CA PHE A 64 4.53 2.59 -17.27
C PHE A 64 3.38 2.32 -16.29
N ARG A 65 2.24 1.88 -16.80
CA ARG A 65 1.06 1.68 -15.95
C ARG A 65 1.12 0.32 -15.24
N TYR A 66 0.78 0.32 -13.96
CA TYR A 66 0.26 -0.88 -13.31
C TYR A 66 -1.04 -1.31 -14.00
N ASN A 67 -1.18 -2.61 -14.27
CA ASN A 67 -2.41 -3.16 -14.85
C ASN A 67 -3.59 -3.14 -13.85
N GLU A 68 -3.29 -2.87 -12.59
CA GLU A 68 -4.23 -2.82 -11.49
C GLU A 68 -5.09 -1.56 -11.54
N ASN A 69 -6.41 -1.74 -11.47
CA ASN A 69 -7.38 -0.66 -11.33
C ASN A 69 -7.67 -0.37 -9.85
N LEU A 70 -7.67 -1.41 -9.04
CA LEU A 70 -7.87 -1.35 -7.60
C LEU A 70 -6.91 -2.34 -6.93
N MET A 71 -6.22 -1.90 -5.90
CA MET A 71 -5.40 -2.76 -5.07
C MET A 71 -5.56 -2.38 -3.59
N ILE A 72 -5.82 -3.38 -2.75
CA ILE A 72 -5.85 -3.23 -1.30
C ILE A 72 -4.71 -4.08 -0.75
N THR A 73 -3.84 -3.46 0.04
CA THR A 73 -2.59 -4.06 0.49
C THR A 73 -2.43 -3.90 2.00
N PRO A 74 -2.84 -4.88 2.82
CA PRO A 74 -2.34 -4.99 4.17
C PRO A 74 -0.83 -5.31 4.16
N TYR A 75 -0.10 -4.66 5.06
CA TYR A 75 1.34 -4.84 5.19
C TYR A 75 1.79 -4.80 6.64
N PHE A 76 2.94 -5.43 6.91
CA PHE A 76 3.66 -5.39 8.17
C PHE A 76 5.05 -4.82 7.91
N ARG A 77 5.49 -3.87 8.74
CA ARG A 77 6.83 -3.26 8.68
C ARG A 77 7.61 -3.53 9.95
N HIS A 78 8.88 -3.86 9.76
CA HIS A 78 9.87 -3.89 10.82
C HIS A 78 10.92 -2.81 10.56
N TYR A 79 11.10 -1.92 11.54
CA TYR A 79 12.05 -0.82 11.49
C TYR A 79 13.36 -1.23 12.13
N PHE A 80 14.46 -1.13 11.38
CA PHE A 80 15.81 -1.50 11.85
C PHE A 80 16.48 -0.39 12.65
N SER A 81 15.99 0.85 12.55
CA SER A 81 16.44 2.00 13.30
C SER A 81 15.22 2.81 13.76
N THR A 82 15.19 3.18 15.04
CA THR A 82 14.03 3.87 15.65
C THR A 82 14.39 5.22 16.27
N ASP A 83 15.69 5.47 16.47
CA ASP A 83 16.19 6.67 17.16
C ASP A 83 16.70 7.77 16.20
N ALA A 84 16.65 7.52 14.89
CA ALA A 84 17.07 8.45 13.87
C ALA A 84 15.88 9.19 13.25
N GLN A 85 16.15 10.35 12.62
CA GLN A 85 15.13 11.02 11.81
C GLN A 85 14.76 10.21 10.56
N TRP A 86 15.70 9.43 10.04
CA TRP A 86 15.52 8.49 8.94
C TRP A 86 15.56 7.07 9.47
N ASN A 87 14.47 6.36 9.32
CA ASN A 87 14.28 5.00 9.81
C ASN A 87 14.15 4.04 8.64
N PHE A 88 15.07 3.09 8.52
CA PHE A 88 15.02 2.05 7.51
C PHE A 88 14.08 0.94 7.95
N PHE A 89 13.33 0.37 7.00
CA PHE A 89 12.41 -0.72 7.28
C PHE A 89 12.41 -1.80 6.19
N GLY A 90 12.06 -3.01 6.62
CA GLY A 90 11.60 -4.10 5.78
C GLY A 90 10.09 -4.24 5.88
N GLU A 91 9.41 -4.51 4.78
CA GLU A 91 7.96 -4.68 4.69
C GLU A 91 7.64 -6.05 4.10
N GLY A 92 6.73 -6.77 4.74
CA GLY A 92 6.03 -7.90 4.15
C GLY A 92 4.59 -7.50 3.85
N PHE A 93 4.08 -7.83 2.65
CA PHE A 93 2.72 -7.45 2.27
C PHE A 93 1.97 -8.58 1.58
N VAL A 94 0.65 -8.51 1.70
CA VAL A 94 -0.30 -9.26 0.89
C VAL A 94 -1.16 -8.24 0.18
N SER A 95 -1.45 -8.43 -1.11
CA SER A 95 -2.37 -7.55 -1.81
C SER A 95 -3.50 -8.35 -2.46
N ILE A 96 -4.68 -7.74 -2.52
CA ILE A 96 -5.77 -8.15 -3.38
C ILE A 96 -5.81 -7.11 -4.49
N ASN A 97 -5.56 -7.54 -5.72
CA ASN A 97 -5.48 -6.67 -6.88
C ASN A 97 -6.49 -7.09 -7.95
N SER A 98 -7.04 -6.12 -8.64
CA SER A 98 -7.92 -6.33 -9.78
C SER A 98 -7.56 -5.36 -10.90
N GLY A 99 -7.55 -5.87 -12.13
CA GLY A 99 -7.12 -5.08 -13.28
C GLY A 99 -7.61 -5.64 -14.60
N LYS A 100 -6.98 -5.15 -15.67
CA LYS A 100 -7.24 -5.59 -17.04
C LYS A 100 -5.93 -5.83 -17.76
N ILE A 101 -5.85 -6.94 -18.48
CA ILE A 101 -4.71 -7.26 -19.36
C ILE A 101 -5.19 -7.43 -20.79
N ASN A 102 -4.31 -7.13 -21.74
CA ASN A 102 -4.52 -7.43 -23.15
C ASN A 102 -4.13 -8.88 -23.44
N ILE A 103 -5.05 -9.65 -23.99
CA ILE A 103 -4.76 -11.00 -24.50
C ILE A 103 -4.54 -10.89 -26.02
N ASN A 104 -3.33 -11.28 -26.45
CA ASN A 104 -2.96 -11.41 -27.88
C ASN A 104 -3.31 -10.21 -28.74
N SER A 105 -2.48 -9.20 -28.84
CA SER A 105 -2.46 -8.15 -29.89
C SER A 105 -3.84 -7.69 -30.45
N THR A 106 -4.92 -8.20 -29.89
CA THR A 106 -6.30 -7.90 -30.22
C THR A 106 -6.89 -7.09 -29.07
N THR A 107 -7.73 -6.13 -29.36
CA THR A 107 -8.37 -5.15 -28.45
C THR A 107 -9.23 -5.74 -27.31
N LEU A 108 -9.10 -7.02 -27.00
CA LEU A 108 -9.88 -7.71 -25.98
C LEU A 108 -9.19 -7.58 -24.60
N LEU A 109 -9.77 -6.73 -23.76
CA LEU A 109 -9.36 -6.57 -22.37
C LEU A 109 -9.99 -7.68 -21.51
N LYS A 110 -9.17 -8.55 -20.92
CA LYS A 110 -9.62 -9.52 -19.92
C LYS A 110 -9.43 -8.92 -18.51
N LYS A 111 -10.51 -8.96 -17.73
CA LYS A 111 -10.46 -8.59 -16.30
C LYS A 111 -9.87 -9.74 -15.49
N TYR A 112 -9.07 -9.43 -14.51
CA TYR A 112 -8.57 -10.37 -13.52
C TYR A 112 -8.77 -9.85 -12.11
N THR A 113 -8.79 -10.75 -11.14
CA THR A 113 -8.68 -10.47 -9.71
C THR A 113 -7.79 -11.55 -9.14
N ASP A 114 -6.76 -11.15 -8.42
CA ASP A 114 -5.77 -12.05 -7.83
C ASP A 114 -5.34 -11.57 -6.45
N ALA A 115 -4.62 -12.42 -5.74
CA ALA A 115 -3.92 -12.04 -4.52
C ALA A 115 -2.41 -12.23 -4.74
N ALA A 116 -1.62 -11.30 -4.22
CA ALA A 116 -0.18 -11.36 -4.28
C ALA A 116 0.43 -11.36 -2.89
N LEU A 117 1.60 -11.99 -2.78
CA LEU A 117 2.47 -11.93 -1.60
C LEU A 117 3.79 -11.32 -2.03
N GLY A 118 4.33 -10.43 -1.21
CA GLY A 118 5.56 -9.73 -1.55
C GLY A 118 6.31 -9.15 -0.37
N VAL A 119 7.47 -8.59 -0.70
CA VAL A 119 8.35 -7.89 0.23
C VAL A 119 8.79 -6.56 -0.35
N ALA A 120 9.04 -5.59 0.52
CA ALA A 120 9.58 -4.29 0.16
C ALA A 120 10.62 -3.84 1.19
N VAL A 121 11.44 -2.90 0.81
CA VAL A 121 12.38 -2.20 1.69
C VAL A 121 12.19 -0.71 1.49
N GLY A 122 12.42 0.07 2.51
CA GLY A 122 12.24 1.51 2.43
C GLY A 122 12.88 2.28 3.55
N THR A 123 12.67 3.59 3.49
CA THR A 123 13.11 4.52 4.51
C THR A 123 12.00 5.52 4.80
N LYS A 124 11.88 5.91 6.06
CA LYS A 124 10.88 6.85 6.55
C LYS A 124 11.55 7.98 7.32
N TYR A 125 11.30 9.19 6.89
CA TYR A 125 11.63 10.40 7.64
C TYR A 125 10.46 10.82 8.51
N ILE A 126 10.74 11.15 9.77
CA ILE A 126 9.73 11.62 10.73
C ILE A 126 10.21 12.93 11.33
N SER A 127 9.45 13.99 11.06
CA SER A 127 9.68 15.31 11.64
C SER A 127 9.17 15.37 13.09
N LYS A 128 9.77 16.27 13.89
CA LYS A 128 9.28 16.56 15.25
C LYS A 128 7.84 17.09 15.29
N SER A 129 7.35 17.65 14.18
CA SER A 129 5.97 18.13 14.07
C SER A 129 4.96 17.06 13.66
N GLY A 130 5.41 15.82 13.37
CA GLY A 130 4.54 14.74 12.91
C GLY A 130 4.50 14.57 11.39
N LEU A 131 5.14 15.45 10.60
CA LEU A 131 5.23 15.25 9.15
C LEU A 131 6.05 13.99 8.83
N ILE A 132 5.54 13.19 7.91
CA ILE A 132 6.17 11.95 7.45
C ILE A 132 6.48 12.08 5.96
N ILE A 133 7.66 11.59 5.58
CA ILE A 133 8.02 11.30 4.20
C ILE A 133 8.56 9.87 4.21
N ASP A 134 7.97 8.99 3.41
CA ASP A 134 8.41 7.59 3.34
C ASP A 134 8.56 7.17 1.88
N ALA A 135 9.67 6.50 1.56
CA ALA A 135 9.97 5.98 0.25
C ALA A 135 10.27 4.49 0.35
N TYR A 136 9.68 3.70 -0.54
CA TYR A 136 9.88 2.26 -0.56
C TYR A 136 9.85 1.70 -1.98
N ALA A 137 10.47 0.53 -2.12
CA ALA A 137 10.42 -0.28 -3.33
C ALA A 137 10.37 -1.77 -2.96
N GLY A 138 9.62 -2.54 -3.73
CA GLY A 138 9.44 -3.96 -3.49
C GLY A 138 8.84 -4.71 -4.67
N LEU A 139 8.72 -6.01 -4.49
CA LEU A 139 8.15 -6.92 -5.47
C LEU A 139 7.27 -7.95 -4.77
N GLY A 140 6.13 -8.23 -5.38
CA GLY A 140 5.23 -9.31 -5.03
C GLY A 140 5.02 -10.26 -6.20
N ARG A 141 4.38 -11.38 -5.93
CA ARG A 141 3.99 -12.38 -6.91
C ARG A 141 2.51 -12.71 -6.73
N ASN A 142 1.76 -12.68 -7.82
CA ASN A 142 0.40 -13.17 -7.87
C ASN A 142 0.36 -14.69 -7.70
N LEU A 143 -0.63 -15.20 -6.94
CA LEU A 143 -0.65 -16.57 -6.44
C LEU A 143 -1.63 -17.48 -7.17
N PHE A 144 -2.74 -16.96 -7.68
CA PHE A 144 -3.88 -17.78 -8.09
C PHE A 144 -4.23 -17.66 -9.57
N GLY A 145 -3.93 -16.55 -10.24
CA GLY A 145 -4.38 -16.30 -11.60
C GLY A 145 -3.40 -16.78 -12.66
N THR A 146 -3.90 -17.53 -13.65
CA THR A 146 -3.17 -17.81 -14.89
C THR A 146 -3.17 -16.62 -15.84
N ASP A 147 -4.12 -15.70 -15.66
CA ASP A 147 -4.35 -14.53 -16.51
C ASP A 147 -3.89 -13.22 -15.86
N SER A 148 -3.36 -13.26 -14.64
CA SER A 148 -2.81 -12.09 -13.95
C SER A 148 -1.30 -11.93 -14.24
N PRO A 149 -0.74 -10.71 -14.21
CA PRO A 149 0.71 -10.52 -14.27
C PRO A 149 1.40 -11.33 -13.16
N ALA A 150 2.47 -12.04 -13.49
CA ALA A 150 3.17 -12.86 -12.49
C ALA A 150 3.81 -12.01 -11.37
N LEU A 151 4.30 -10.82 -11.72
CA LEU A 151 4.95 -9.90 -10.81
C LEU A 151 4.06 -8.68 -10.53
N VAL A 152 4.02 -8.29 -9.26
CA VAL A 152 3.35 -7.08 -8.76
C VAL A 152 4.43 -6.17 -8.17
N PRO A 153 4.94 -5.21 -8.95
CA PRO A 153 5.87 -4.24 -8.43
C PRO A 153 5.16 -3.33 -7.43
N ARG A 154 5.85 -2.94 -6.36
CA ARG A 154 5.36 -2.03 -5.34
C ARG A 154 6.43 -1.00 -5.05
N ALA A 155 6.17 0.25 -5.35
CA ALA A 155 7.06 1.37 -5.06
C ALA A 155 6.21 2.60 -4.77
N GLY A 156 6.69 3.47 -3.88
CA GLY A 156 5.95 4.66 -3.53
C GLY A 156 6.81 5.73 -2.87
N LEU A 157 6.32 6.96 -2.94
CA LEU A 157 6.81 8.11 -2.21
C LEU A 157 5.63 8.76 -1.49
N ASN A 158 5.50 8.45 -0.23
CA ASN A 158 4.38 8.90 0.60
C ASN A 158 4.72 10.18 1.36
N VAL A 159 3.73 11.04 1.47
CA VAL A 159 3.71 12.16 2.42
C VAL A 159 2.51 11.99 3.33
N GLY A 160 2.68 12.25 4.62
CA GLY A 160 1.62 12.02 5.59
C GLY A 160 1.85 12.69 6.92
N TRP A 161 1.02 12.33 7.85
CA TRP A 161 1.02 12.88 9.21
C TRP A 161 0.86 11.79 10.25
N ARG A 162 1.64 11.92 11.36
CA ARG A 162 1.57 11.08 12.56
C ARG A 162 0.81 11.81 13.65
N PHE A 163 -0.10 11.14 14.33
CA PHE A 163 -0.92 11.64 15.43
C PHE A 163 -1.09 10.61 16.54
#